data_dd2de61d9249499e02250f488fe99df1
#
_entry.id   dd2de61d9249499e02250f488fe99df1
#
_cell.length_a   1.000
_cell.length_b   1.000
_cell.length_c   1.000
_cell.angle_alpha   90.00
_cell.angle_beta   90.00
_cell.angle_gamma   90.00
#
_symmetry.space_group_name_H-M   'P 1'
#
loop_
_entity.id
_entity.type
_entity.pdbx_description
1 polymer ?
#
loop_
_entity_poly.entity_id
_entity_poly.type
_entity_poly.pdbx_seq_one_letter_code
_entity_poly.pdbx_strand_id
1 'polypeptide(L)'
;MMKKELTRRSFLKLAGVGTLAVAMSGSLTGCDVIDNLKDMDSVSAAIGDVKFMLSASVWFNGVGGQENDVSYQPTCEIRNNNKKAVTYGGIGSNCEVIITGVLTDKNGKEYPMTYVGENGSAPAGEKYEVKDFKLVAVGKKLYMEGSKVVTTFTYKGRKAVFTEYNDGNITSKVE
;
A
#
# COMPACT_ATOMS: atom_id res chain seq x y z
N MET A 1 -17.80 20.83 18.61
CA MET A 1 -18.40 19.82 17.72
C MET A 1 -17.28 18.94 17.21
N MET A 2 -17.06 17.76 17.82
CA MET A 2 -15.97 16.86 17.44
C MET A 2 -16.38 16.09 16.18
N LYS A 3 -15.65 16.29 15.07
CA LYS A 3 -15.78 15.42 13.88
C LYS A 3 -15.19 14.05 14.26
N LYS A 4 -16.05 13.04 14.39
CA LYS A 4 -15.61 11.65 14.45
C LYS A 4 -15.15 11.25 13.05
N GLU A 5 -13.86 11.04 12.85
CA GLU A 5 -13.34 10.43 11.64
C GLU A 5 -13.76 8.95 11.63
N LEU A 6 -14.47 8.56 10.57
CA LEU A 6 -14.87 7.17 10.33
C LEU A 6 -13.67 6.42 9.74
N THR A 7 -13.09 5.54 10.53
CA THR A 7 -12.05 4.62 10.02
C THR A 7 -12.69 3.50 9.18
N ARG A 8 -11.91 2.86 8.30
CA ARG A 8 -12.36 1.72 7.46
C ARG A 8 -13.01 0.60 8.28
N ARG A 9 -12.50 0.32 9.48
CA ARG A 9 -13.09 -0.66 10.41
C ARG A 9 -14.49 -0.24 10.86
N SER A 10 -14.73 1.04 11.07
CA SER A 10 -16.05 1.57 11.41
C SER A 10 -17.02 1.44 10.24
N PHE A 11 -16.56 1.64 9.01
CA PHE A 11 -17.36 1.49 7.80
C PHE A 11 -17.74 0.01 7.55
N LEU A 12 -16.80 -0.93 7.67
CA LEU A 12 -17.08 -2.37 7.51
C LEU A 12 -18.00 -2.91 8.60
N LYS A 13 -17.93 -2.40 9.83
CA LYS A 13 -18.88 -2.72 10.89
C LYS A 13 -20.28 -2.15 10.63
N LEU A 14 -20.38 -1.00 9.97
CA LEU A 14 -21.66 -0.40 9.60
C LEU A 14 -22.31 -1.12 8.40
N ALA A 15 -21.51 -1.59 7.44
CA ALA A 15 -21.99 -2.32 6.25
C ALA A 15 -22.51 -3.74 6.61
N GLY A 16 -22.12 -4.30 7.76
CA GLY A 16 -22.58 -5.62 8.24
C GLY A 16 -23.93 -5.60 8.95
N VAL A 17 -24.51 -4.44 9.23
CA VAL A 17 -25.80 -4.33 9.95
C VAL A 17 -26.73 -3.37 9.19
N GLY A 18 -27.49 -3.94 8.27
CA GLY A 18 -28.66 -3.29 7.69
C GLY A 18 -28.43 -2.68 6.32
N THR A 19 -29.27 -3.09 5.40
CA THR A 19 -29.53 -2.48 4.10
C THR A 19 -29.82 -0.99 4.24
N LEU A 20 -28.84 -0.12 4.05
CA LEU A 20 -29.08 1.29 3.85
C LEU A 20 -29.43 1.51 2.38
N ALA A 21 -30.73 1.54 2.08
CA ALA A 21 -31.25 2.11 0.87
C ALA A 21 -31.01 3.63 0.91
N VAL A 22 -29.89 4.08 0.38
CA VAL A 22 -29.69 5.49 0.07
C VAL A 22 -30.35 5.75 -1.27
N ALA A 23 -31.59 6.24 -1.22
CA ALA A 23 -32.24 6.83 -2.36
C ALA A 23 -31.57 8.18 -2.63
N MET A 24 -30.49 8.18 -3.40
CA MET A 24 -29.97 9.37 -4.08
C MET A 24 -30.40 9.29 -5.54
N SER A 25 -31.41 10.10 -5.86
CA SER A 25 -31.81 10.40 -7.24
C SER A 25 -30.72 11.26 -7.89
N GLY A 26 -29.77 10.61 -8.50
CA GLY A 26 -28.71 11.18 -9.32
C GLY A 26 -27.87 10.03 -9.84
N SER A 27 -27.76 9.88 -11.14
CA SER A 27 -27.09 8.80 -11.84
C SER A 27 -25.61 8.69 -11.48
N LEU A 28 -25.31 8.03 -10.36
CA LEU A 28 -23.99 7.54 -10.04
C LEU A 28 -23.90 6.12 -10.60
N THR A 29 -23.24 5.96 -11.73
CA THR A 29 -22.83 4.65 -12.21
C THR A 29 -21.91 4.05 -11.16
N GLY A 30 -22.12 2.77 -10.78
CA GLY A 30 -21.43 2.13 -9.67
C GLY A 30 -19.89 2.15 -9.75
N CYS A 31 -19.33 2.47 -10.91
CA CYS A 31 -17.88 2.63 -11.11
C CYS A 31 -17.32 3.89 -10.43
N ASP A 32 -18.05 5.02 -10.48
CA ASP A 32 -17.57 6.29 -9.89
C ASP A 32 -17.47 6.24 -8.36
N VAL A 33 -18.34 5.46 -7.72
CA VAL A 33 -18.33 5.30 -6.25
C VAL A 33 -17.12 4.46 -5.81
N ILE A 34 -16.76 3.43 -6.57
CA ILE A 34 -15.60 2.57 -6.26
C ILE A 34 -14.31 3.32 -6.50
N ASP A 35 -14.22 4.13 -7.57
CA ASP A 35 -13.04 4.95 -7.86
C ASP A 35 -12.85 6.05 -6.81
N ASN A 36 -13.90 6.71 -6.37
CA ASN A 36 -13.85 7.70 -5.28
C ASN A 36 -13.48 7.08 -3.93
N LEU A 37 -13.89 5.84 -3.64
CA LEU A 37 -13.47 5.12 -2.43
C LEU A 37 -12.00 4.71 -2.47
N LYS A 38 -11.44 4.42 -3.64
CA LYS A 38 -10.01 4.16 -3.82
C LYS A 38 -9.16 5.40 -3.57
N ASP A 39 -9.66 6.58 -3.91
CA ASP A 39 -8.93 7.84 -3.74
C ASP A 39 -8.97 8.38 -2.29
N MET A 40 -9.93 7.99 -1.48
CA MET A 40 -10.12 8.54 -0.12
C MET A 40 -9.04 8.14 0.89
N ASP A 41 -8.31 7.04 0.67
CA ASP A 41 -7.30 6.52 1.60
C ASP A 41 -5.95 6.25 0.92
N SER A 42 -5.71 6.77 -0.26
CA SER A 42 -4.43 6.64 -0.94
C SER A 42 -3.50 7.79 -0.55
N VAL A 43 -2.24 7.46 -0.28
CA VAL A 43 -1.18 8.45 -0.12
C VAL A 43 -0.17 8.32 -1.24
N SER A 44 0.46 9.43 -1.58
CA SER A 44 1.38 9.46 -2.69
C SER A 44 2.66 10.22 -2.39
N ALA A 45 3.76 9.82 -3.03
CA ALA A 45 5.04 10.52 -3.03
C ALA A 45 5.63 10.49 -4.44
N ALA A 46 6.25 11.60 -4.88
CA ALA A 46 6.81 11.72 -6.22
C ALA A 46 8.31 11.96 -6.19
N ILE A 47 9.06 11.24 -7.02
CA ILE A 47 10.48 11.45 -7.26
C ILE A 47 10.64 11.86 -8.73
N GLY A 48 10.80 13.16 -8.97
CA GLY A 48 10.80 13.72 -10.34
C GLY A 48 9.46 13.43 -11.04
N ASP A 49 9.53 12.81 -12.20
CA ASP A 49 8.36 12.49 -13.03
C ASP A 49 7.69 11.14 -12.69
N VAL A 50 8.14 10.47 -11.62
CA VAL A 50 7.54 9.20 -11.16
C VAL A 50 6.85 9.42 -9.83
N LYS A 51 5.55 9.13 -9.79
CA LYS A 51 4.71 9.20 -8.59
C LYS A 51 4.34 7.79 -8.16
N PHE A 52 4.61 7.47 -6.90
CA PHE A 52 4.22 6.24 -6.24
C PHE A 52 2.97 6.49 -5.39
N MET A 53 2.05 5.55 -5.38
CA MET A 53 0.81 5.63 -4.60
C MET A 53 0.58 4.29 -3.90
N LEU A 54 0.27 4.33 -2.61
CA LEU A 54 -0.17 3.17 -1.85
C LEU A 54 -1.54 3.43 -1.22
N SER A 55 -2.40 2.41 -1.27
CA SER A 55 -3.73 2.43 -0.65
C SER A 55 -4.20 1.01 -0.31
N ALA A 56 -5.20 0.92 0.56
CA ALA A 56 -5.95 -0.30 0.82
C ALA A 56 -5.09 -1.55 1.05
N SER A 57 -4.36 -1.59 2.16
CA SER A 57 -3.54 -2.76 2.47
C SER A 57 -4.32 -3.88 3.18
N VAL A 58 -3.86 -5.09 2.97
CA VAL A 58 -4.27 -6.28 3.70
C VAL A 58 -3.04 -6.88 4.37
N TRP A 59 -3.18 -7.19 5.66
CA TRP A 59 -2.13 -7.77 6.48
C TRP A 59 -2.51 -9.18 6.88
N PHE A 60 -1.59 -10.13 6.69
CA PHE A 60 -1.80 -11.55 7.02
C PHE A 60 -0.66 -12.09 7.88
N ASN A 61 -1.02 -12.98 8.82
CA ASN A 61 -0.08 -13.91 9.46
C ASN A 61 -0.12 -15.26 8.73
N GLY A 62 0.99 -16.01 8.78
CA GLY A 62 1.01 -17.39 8.30
C GLY A 62 1.19 -17.54 6.79
N VAL A 63 1.99 -16.70 6.17
CA VAL A 63 2.29 -16.78 4.73
C VAL A 63 3.17 -18.00 4.43
N GLY A 64 2.79 -18.76 3.41
CA GLY A 64 3.58 -19.91 2.94
C GLY A 64 3.61 -21.10 3.90
N GLY A 65 2.63 -21.18 4.83
CA GLY A 65 2.56 -22.27 5.82
C GLY A 65 3.43 -22.05 7.05
N GLN A 66 4.04 -20.89 7.19
CA GLN A 66 4.77 -20.48 8.38
C GLN A 66 3.86 -19.63 9.26
N GLU A 67 3.46 -20.12 10.42
CA GLU A 67 2.48 -19.47 11.32
C GLU A 67 2.89 -18.07 11.81
N ASN A 68 4.15 -17.71 11.65
CA ASN A 68 4.73 -16.50 12.22
C ASN A 68 5.14 -15.44 11.20
N ASP A 69 5.06 -15.73 9.91
CA ASP A 69 5.38 -14.76 8.87
C ASP A 69 4.28 -13.70 8.76
N VAL A 70 4.67 -12.47 8.48
CA VAL A 70 3.74 -11.37 8.20
C VAL A 70 3.81 -10.99 6.73
N SER A 71 2.68 -11.02 6.06
CA SER A 71 2.51 -10.53 4.70
C SER A 71 1.74 -9.22 4.70
N TYR A 72 2.24 -8.25 3.96
CA TYR A 72 1.64 -6.95 3.75
C TYR A 72 1.39 -6.75 2.25
N GLN A 73 0.15 -6.48 1.89
CA GLN A 73 -0.32 -6.40 0.50
C GLN A 73 -1.16 -5.13 0.28
N PRO A 74 -0.53 -3.97 0.01
CA PRO A 74 -1.24 -2.77 -0.38
C PRO A 74 -1.62 -2.81 -1.86
N THR A 75 -2.60 -2.02 -2.26
CA THR A 75 -2.72 -1.62 -3.65
C THR A 75 -1.60 -0.62 -3.96
N CYS A 76 -0.79 -0.92 -4.95
CA CYS A 76 0.35 -0.11 -5.36
C CYS A 76 0.18 0.38 -6.80
N GLU A 77 0.31 1.67 -7.00
CA GLU A 77 0.28 2.28 -8.33
C GLU A 77 1.54 3.10 -8.57
N ILE A 78 2.06 3.02 -9.79
CA ILE A 78 3.16 3.85 -10.29
C ILE A 78 2.63 4.70 -11.43
N ARG A 79 2.63 6.03 -11.28
CA ARG A 79 2.37 6.95 -12.37
C ARG A 79 3.69 7.42 -12.94
N ASN A 80 3.96 7.00 -14.17
CA ASN A 80 5.22 7.31 -14.85
C ASN A 80 4.99 8.40 -15.90
N ASN A 81 5.36 9.64 -15.60
CA ASN A 81 5.26 10.77 -16.53
C ASN A 81 6.54 10.95 -17.39
N ASN A 82 7.51 10.01 -17.31
CA ASN A 82 8.68 10.02 -18.20
C ASN A 82 8.29 9.63 -19.62
N LYS A 83 9.20 9.92 -20.57
CA LYS A 83 9.08 9.52 -21.99
C LYS A 83 9.45 8.04 -22.23
N LYS A 84 9.95 7.33 -21.24
CA LYS A 84 10.34 5.93 -21.29
C LYS A 84 9.68 5.16 -20.14
N ALA A 85 9.47 3.87 -20.35
CA ALA A 85 9.03 3.00 -19.28
C ALA A 85 10.05 2.98 -18.13
N VAL A 86 9.58 2.77 -16.91
CA VAL A 86 10.39 2.66 -15.69
C VAL A 86 10.21 1.25 -15.11
N THR A 87 11.31 0.53 -14.96
CA THR A 87 11.30 -0.83 -14.38
C THR A 87 11.27 -0.79 -12.86
N TYR A 88 10.58 -1.74 -12.24
CA TYR A 88 10.49 -1.88 -10.78
C TYR A 88 10.68 -3.32 -10.34
N GLY A 89 11.20 -3.52 -9.12
CA GLY A 89 11.41 -4.83 -8.53
C GLY A 89 12.00 -4.80 -7.13
N GLY A 90 12.28 -5.97 -6.58
CA GLY A 90 12.91 -6.13 -5.26
C GLY A 90 14.42 -5.91 -5.26
N ILE A 91 15.02 -6.05 -4.07
CA ILE A 91 16.48 -6.01 -3.88
C ILE A 91 17.15 -7.07 -4.75
N GLY A 92 18.24 -6.69 -5.40
CA GLY A 92 19.01 -7.58 -6.30
C GLY A 92 18.46 -7.66 -7.72
N SER A 93 17.33 -7.00 -8.03
CA SER A 93 16.89 -6.81 -9.42
C SER A 93 17.69 -5.68 -10.09
N ASN A 94 17.82 -5.76 -11.42
CA ASN A 94 18.42 -4.69 -12.23
C ASN A 94 17.37 -3.61 -12.60
N CYS A 95 16.39 -3.37 -11.74
CA CYS A 95 15.32 -2.42 -11.97
C CYS A 95 15.73 -1.00 -11.55
N GLU A 96 15.13 0.01 -12.20
CA GLU A 96 15.37 1.42 -11.89
C GLU A 96 14.74 1.82 -10.55
N VAL A 97 13.59 1.24 -10.20
CA VAL A 97 12.91 1.39 -8.92
C VAL A 97 13.13 0.13 -8.09
N ILE A 98 13.74 0.29 -6.93
CA ILE A 98 13.93 -0.80 -5.97
C ILE A 98 12.92 -0.66 -4.84
N ILE A 99 12.17 -1.73 -4.60
CA ILE A 99 11.14 -1.82 -3.56
C ILE A 99 11.72 -2.56 -2.37
N THR A 100 11.61 -1.95 -1.19
CA THR A 100 12.01 -2.55 0.09
C THR A 100 10.94 -2.32 1.14
N GLY A 101 10.96 -3.13 2.19
CA GLY A 101 10.06 -2.97 3.32
C GLY A 101 10.71 -3.27 4.65
N VAL A 102 10.17 -2.68 5.71
CA VAL A 102 10.53 -2.99 7.10
C VAL A 102 9.24 -3.04 7.92
N LEU A 103 9.02 -4.16 8.60
CA LEU A 103 8.00 -4.28 9.63
C LEU A 103 8.64 -3.85 10.96
N THR A 104 8.03 -2.91 11.66
CA THR A 104 8.40 -2.54 13.04
C THR A 104 7.29 -3.00 13.98
N ASP A 105 7.61 -3.82 14.95
CA ASP A 105 6.64 -4.29 15.95
C ASP A 105 6.31 -3.21 17.01
N LYS A 106 5.36 -3.50 17.88
CA LYS A 106 4.96 -2.59 18.97
C LYS A 106 6.06 -2.24 19.97
N ASN A 107 7.15 -3.02 20.00
CA ASN A 107 8.30 -2.80 20.87
C ASN A 107 9.43 -2.04 20.15
N GLY A 108 9.22 -1.64 18.89
CA GLY A 108 10.21 -0.96 18.07
C GLY A 108 11.24 -1.86 17.41
N LYS A 109 11.07 -3.19 17.51
CA LYS A 109 11.97 -4.13 16.84
C LYS A 109 11.64 -4.19 15.35
N GLU A 110 12.67 -4.09 14.52
CA GLU A 110 12.57 -4.09 13.07
C GLU A 110 12.84 -5.46 12.46
N TYR A 111 12.07 -5.79 11.45
CA TYR A 111 12.17 -7.01 10.67
C TYR A 111 12.19 -6.63 9.18
N PRO A 112 13.29 -6.89 8.46
CA PRO A 112 13.34 -6.65 7.03
C PRO A 112 12.23 -7.44 6.31
N MET A 113 11.59 -6.78 5.34
CA MET A 113 10.59 -7.40 4.49
C MET A 113 11.12 -7.56 3.07
N THR A 114 10.89 -8.73 2.50
CA THR A 114 11.24 -9.03 1.11
C THR A 114 10.05 -8.74 0.21
N TYR A 115 10.29 -8.02 -0.87
CA TYR A 115 9.34 -7.91 -1.97
C TYR A 115 9.29 -9.25 -2.73
N VAL A 116 8.12 -9.84 -2.81
CA VAL A 116 7.89 -11.15 -3.45
C VAL A 116 6.95 -11.08 -4.66
N GLY A 117 6.56 -9.85 -5.07
CA GLY A 117 5.87 -9.62 -6.32
C GLY A 117 6.78 -9.79 -7.54
N GLU A 118 6.20 -9.86 -8.73
CA GLU A 118 6.96 -9.90 -9.97
C GLU A 118 7.66 -8.57 -10.25
N ASN A 119 8.87 -8.64 -10.82
CA ASN A 119 9.50 -7.47 -11.40
C ASN A 119 8.72 -7.04 -12.65
N GLY A 120 8.56 -5.75 -12.85
CA GLY A 120 7.75 -5.25 -13.94
C GLY A 120 8.22 -3.94 -14.51
N SER A 121 7.38 -3.34 -15.33
CA SER A 121 7.65 -2.08 -16.01
C SER A 121 6.39 -1.22 -16.06
N ALA A 122 6.48 -0.01 -15.54
CA ALA A 122 5.43 1.00 -15.64
C ALA A 122 5.61 1.77 -16.96
N PRO A 123 4.63 1.70 -17.89
CA PRO A 123 4.71 2.34 -19.20
C PRO A 123 4.90 3.86 -19.11
N ALA A 124 5.42 4.44 -20.17
CA ALA A 124 5.62 5.89 -20.28
C ALA A 124 4.28 6.62 -20.39
N GLY A 125 4.09 7.69 -19.64
CA GLY A 125 2.89 8.53 -19.69
C GLY A 125 1.65 7.94 -19.03
N GLU A 126 1.76 6.78 -18.39
CA GLU A 126 0.61 6.02 -17.88
C GLU A 126 0.61 5.87 -16.35
N LYS A 127 -0.56 5.56 -15.82
CA LYS A 127 -0.79 5.04 -14.48
C LYS A 127 -0.80 3.51 -14.57
N TYR A 128 0.03 2.86 -13.80
CA TYR A 128 0.21 1.42 -13.82
C TYR A 128 0.00 0.83 -12.42
N GLU A 129 -0.94 -0.10 -12.29
CA GLU A 129 -1.15 -0.86 -11.07
C GLU A 129 -0.13 -2.01 -10.99
N VAL A 130 0.67 -2.03 -9.92
CA VAL A 130 1.62 -3.13 -9.67
C VAL A 130 0.83 -4.34 -9.19
N LYS A 131 0.73 -5.34 -10.07
CA LYS A 131 0.02 -6.59 -9.75
C LYS A 131 0.78 -7.37 -8.68
N ASP A 132 0.00 -8.02 -7.80
CA ASP A 132 0.53 -8.91 -6.76
C ASP A 132 1.61 -8.26 -5.87
N PHE A 133 1.49 -6.94 -5.65
CA PHE A 133 2.40 -6.25 -4.73
C PHE A 133 2.34 -6.89 -3.35
N LYS A 134 3.47 -7.40 -2.89
CA LYS A 134 3.54 -8.10 -1.62
C LYS A 134 4.91 -7.95 -0.98
N LEU A 135 4.91 -7.59 0.30
CA LEU A 135 6.09 -7.62 1.16
C LEU A 135 5.91 -8.67 2.25
N VAL A 136 6.94 -9.45 2.53
CA VAL A 136 6.92 -10.53 3.53
C VAL A 136 8.06 -10.36 4.52
N ALA A 137 7.73 -10.33 5.81
CA ALA A 137 8.67 -10.49 6.91
C ALA A 137 8.61 -11.93 7.41
N VAL A 138 9.76 -12.58 7.47
CA VAL A 138 9.93 -13.96 7.98
C VAL A 138 10.46 -13.90 9.39
N GLY A 139 9.81 -14.62 10.33
CA GLY A 139 10.30 -14.67 11.71
C GLY A 139 9.47 -15.54 12.61
N LYS A 140 9.93 -15.69 13.85
CA LYS A 140 9.21 -16.40 14.89
C LYS A 140 8.41 -15.41 15.74
N LYS A 141 7.11 -15.63 15.89
CA LYS A 141 6.21 -14.82 16.74
C LYS A 141 6.16 -13.34 16.33
N LEU A 142 5.97 -13.08 15.05
CA LEU A 142 5.67 -11.73 14.56
C LEU A 142 4.20 -11.40 14.85
N TYR A 143 3.96 -10.28 15.50
CA TYR A 143 2.62 -9.81 15.83
C TYR A 143 2.31 -8.56 15.02
N MET A 144 1.10 -8.49 14.46
CA MET A 144 0.66 -7.33 13.69
C MET A 144 0.11 -6.20 14.56
N GLU A 145 -0.44 -6.52 15.73
CA GLU A 145 -1.04 -5.52 16.62
C GLU A 145 0.00 -4.49 17.08
N GLY A 146 -0.31 -3.21 16.88
CA GLY A 146 0.58 -2.09 17.21
C GLY A 146 1.83 -1.99 16.33
N SER A 147 1.87 -2.74 15.23
CA SER A 147 2.98 -2.71 14.26
C SER A 147 2.74 -1.66 13.18
N LYS A 148 3.83 -1.32 12.50
CA LYS A 148 3.81 -0.51 11.26
C LYS A 148 4.67 -1.17 10.19
N VAL A 149 4.32 -0.96 8.93
CA VAL A 149 5.17 -1.29 7.78
C VAL A 149 5.66 0.00 7.14
N VAL A 150 6.95 0.06 6.90
CA VAL A 150 7.60 1.11 6.12
C VAL A 150 7.95 0.53 4.76
N THR A 151 7.28 1.00 3.71
CA THR A 151 7.58 0.65 2.32
C THR A 151 8.39 1.75 1.68
N THR A 152 9.50 1.41 1.03
CA THR A 152 10.39 2.37 0.39
C THR A 152 10.57 2.04 -1.08
N PHE A 153 10.32 3.02 -1.93
CA PHE A 153 10.67 3.01 -3.35
C PHE A 153 11.92 3.86 -3.55
N THR A 154 13.01 3.24 -3.95
CA THR A 154 14.25 3.96 -4.27
C THR A 154 14.35 4.14 -5.78
N TYR A 155 14.43 5.39 -6.24
CA TYR A 155 14.54 5.75 -7.65
C TYR A 155 15.53 6.90 -7.81
N LYS A 156 16.53 6.75 -8.69
CA LYS A 156 17.57 7.77 -8.94
C LYS A 156 18.24 8.30 -7.65
N GLY A 157 18.51 7.42 -6.70
CA GLY A 157 19.17 7.76 -5.43
C GLY A 157 18.30 8.47 -4.39
N ARG A 158 17.03 8.76 -4.70
CA ARG A 158 16.04 9.32 -3.77
C ARG A 158 15.07 8.25 -3.30
N LYS A 159 14.38 8.49 -2.19
CA LYS A 159 13.46 7.55 -1.59
C LYS A 159 12.07 8.15 -1.43
N ALA A 160 11.05 7.45 -1.91
CA ALA A 160 9.67 7.67 -1.55
C ALA A 160 9.30 6.66 -0.45
N VAL A 161 9.02 7.15 0.75
CA VAL A 161 8.81 6.35 1.95
C VAL A 161 7.35 6.44 2.37
N PHE A 162 6.71 5.29 2.53
CA PHE A 162 5.34 5.15 2.99
C PHE A 162 5.35 4.42 4.32
N THR A 163 4.65 4.95 5.31
CA THR A 163 4.49 4.30 6.61
C THR A 163 3.02 4.02 6.83
N GLU A 164 2.66 2.76 6.96
CA GLU A 164 1.31 2.34 7.30
C GLU A 164 1.30 1.63 8.65
N TYR A 165 0.41 2.08 9.52
CA TYR A 165 0.16 1.47 10.82
C TYR A 165 -0.93 0.41 10.70
N ASN A 166 -0.90 -0.59 11.54
CA ASN A 166 -1.89 -1.68 11.56
C ASN A 166 -3.35 -1.20 11.77
N ASP A 167 -3.55 0.02 12.26
CA ASP A 167 -4.87 0.66 12.39
C ASP A 167 -5.40 1.26 11.07
N GLY A 168 -4.60 1.22 10.01
CA GLY A 168 -4.93 1.70 8.67
C GLY A 168 -4.49 3.15 8.39
N ASN A 169 -3.86 3.83 9.34
CA ASN A 169 -3.25 5.13 9.07
C ASN A 169 -2.04 4.95 8.16
N ILE A 170 -2.01 5.72 7.06
CA ILE A 170 -0.90 5.71 6.12
C ILE A 170 -0.39 7.13 5.89
N THR A 171 0.93 7.28 5.85
CA THR A 171 1.62 8.54 5.55
C THR A 171 2.70 8.34 4.51
N SER A 172 3.11 9.42 3.83
CA SER A 172 4.22 9.36 2.87
C SER A 172 5.14 10.57 2.99
N LYS A 173 6.42 10.37 2.63
CA LYS A 173 7.43 11.44 2.50
C LYS A 173 8.43 11.09 1.42
N VAL A 174 9.20 12.08 0.98
CA VAL A 174 10.35 11.91 0.07
C VAL A 174 11.62 12.32 0.80
N GLU A 175 12.67 11.49 0.66
CA GLU A 175 14.01 11.68 1.21
C GLU A 175 15.06 11.77 0.09
#